data_f0086ba473377eb1e2b9e650fc73d978
#
_entry.id   f0086ba473377eb1e2b9e650fc73d978
#
_cell.length_a   1.000
_cell.length_b   1.000
_cell.length_c   1.000
_cell.angle_alpha   90.00
_cell.angle_beta   90.00
_cell.angle_gamma   90.00
#
_symmetry.space_group_name_H-M   'P 1'
#
loop_
_entity.id
_entity.type
_entity.pdbx_description
1 polymer ?
#
loop_
_entity_poly.entity_id
_entity_poly.type
_entity_poly.pdbx_seq_one_letter_code
_entity_poly.pdbx_strand_id
1 'polypeptide(L)'
;MFYIDEVYFNEIEEHLDNISQYIECINKNIDRKDITGKIESDLRMNLIIKSTGVFENLFSDIILKFAIAHSSQIFHDYFTNNFKNAGKNVSPEGINNLLKNINIDPVKRNENIAAYESLKSLYDLRNKLSHGDLQFAESLEQITAYINNSVDFMRLVIVHMDEHI
;
A
#
# COMPACT_ATOMS: atom_id res chain seq x y z
N MET A 1 -1.17 23.44 -1.31
CA MET A 1 -1.28 22.34 -0.37
C MET A 1 -2.12 21.26 -1.01
N PHE A 2 -1.49 20.20 -1.41
CA PHE A 2 -2.14 19.07 -2.07
C PHE A 2 -2.95 18.30 -1.02
N TYR A 3 -4.27 18.37 -1.06
CA TYR A 3 -5.14 17.72 -0.08
C TYR A 3 -5.42 16.29 -0.57
N ILE A 4 -4.75 15.31 0.03
CA ILE A 4 -5.15 13.92 -0.10
C ILE A 4 -6.13 13.62 1.01
N ASP A 5 -7.27 13.10 0.62
CA ASP A 5 -8.32 12.70 1.54
C ASP A 5 -7.76 11.67 2.53
N GLU A 6 -7.81 11.94 3.83
CA GLU A 6 -7.41 10.99 4.88
C GLU A 6 -8.22 9.69 4.85
N VAL A 7 -9.29 9.65 4.05
CA VAL A 7 -10.15 8.48 3.84
C VAL A 7 -9.35 7.20 3.56
N TYR A 8 -8.29 7.26 2.74
CA TYR A 8 -7.48 6.08 2.44
C TYR A 8 -6.67 5.58 3.64
N PHE A 9 -6.16 6.47 4.46
CA PHE A 9 -5.42 6.08 5.67
C PHE A 9 -6.37 5.54 6.73
N ASN A 10 -7.54 6.14 6.90
CA ASN A 10 -8.59 5.64 7.78
C ASN A 10 -9.09 4.24 7.35
N GLU A 11 -9.22 3.99 6.05
CA GLU A 11 -9.59 2.67 5.52
C GLU A 11 -8.55 1.59 5.86
N ILE A 12 -7.25 1.93 5.83
CA ILE A 12 -6.19 1.01 6.25
C ILE A 12 -6.28 0.74 7.75
N GLU A 13 -6.45 1.76 8.58
CA GLU A 13 -6.55 1.63 10.03
C GLU A 13 -7.78 0.80 10.42
N GLU A 14 -8.95 1.07 9.86
CA GLU A 14 -10.17 0.29 10.09
C GLU A 14 -9.96 -1.19 9.71
N HIS A 15 -9.22 -1.43 8.63
CA HIS A 15 -8.92 -2.79 8.17
C HIS A 15 -8.02 -3.55 9.14
N LEU A 16 -6.99 -2.88 9.67
CA LEU A 16 -6.10 -3.43 10.68
C LEU A 16 -6.84 -3.74 11.99
N ASP A 17 -7.71 -2.85 12.43
CA ASP A 17 -8.53 -3.02 13.63
C ASP A 17 -9.48 -4.22 13.50
N ASN A 18 -10.16 -4.33 12.37
CA ASN A 18 -11.07 -5.46 12.08
C ASN A 18 -10.33 -6.80 12.14
N ILE A 19 -9.12 -6.88 11.57
CA ILE A 19 -8.32 -8.10 11.60
C ILE A 19 -7.85 -8.42 13.01
N SER A 20 -7.41 -7.44 13.77
CA SER A 20 -7.00 -7.61 15.16
C SER A 20 -8.14 -8.17 16.03
N GLN A 21 -9.36 -7.65 15.86
CA GLN A 21 -10.56 -8.15 16.53
C GLN A 21 -10.90 -9.60 16.13
N TYR A 22 -10.78 -9.94 14.84
CA TYR A 22 -11.00 -11.30 14.35
C TYR A 22 -10.04 -12.29 14.98
N ILE A 23 -8.76 -11.94 15.07
CA ILE A 23 -7.73 -12.79 15.68
C ILE A 23 -7.99 -13.00 17.17
N GLU A 24 -8.35 -11.93 17.87
CA GLU A 24 -8.70 -12.00 19.28
C GLU A 24 -9.91 -12.91 19.52
N CYS A 25 -10.92 -12.83 18.66
CA CYS A 25 -12.10 -13.68 18.69
C CYS A 25 -11.75 -15.16 18.43
N ILE A 26 -10.89 -15.44 17.46
CA ILE A 26 -10.43 -16.80 17.14
C ILE A 26 -9.65 -17.37 18.31
N ASN A 27 -8.71 -16.63 18.87
CA ASN A 27 -7.89 -17.08 20.00
C ASN A 27 -8.70 -17.37 21.27
N LYS A 28 -9.83 -16.67 21.46
CA LYS A 28 -10.73 -16.89 22.60
C LYS A 28 -11.68 -18.08 22.45
N ASN A 29 -12.03 -18.44 21.20
CA ASN A 29 -13.16 -19.35 20.95
C ASN A 29 -12.78 -20.68 20.29
N ILE A 30 -11.54 -20.87 19.84
CA ILE A 30 -11.15 -22.06 19.09
C ILE A 30 -10.03 -22.82 19.80
N ASP A 31 -10.40 -23.92 20.42
CA ASP A 31 -9.47 -24.81 21.14
C ASP A 31 -8.84 -25.90 20.23
N ARG A 32 -8.85 -25.69 18.92
CA ARG A 32 -8.31 -26.62 17.92
C ARG A 32 -7.17 -26.00 17.13
N LYS A 33 -5.94 -26.34 17.49
CA LYS A 33 -4.71 -25.84 16.84
C LYS A 33 -4.69 -25.96 15.30
N ASP A 34 -5.24 -27.02 14.74
CA ASP A 34 -5.22 -27.28 13.29
C ASP A 34 -6.10 -26.31 12.50
N ILE A 35 -7.26 -25.96 13.04
CA ILE A 35 -8.20 -25.01 12.43
C ILE A 35 -7.67 -23.59 12.59
N THR A 36 -7.10 -23.27 13.74
CA THR A 36 -6.54 -21.95 14.04
C THR A 36 -5.41 -21.60 13.08
N GLY A 37 -4.50 -22.53 12.78
CA GLY A 37 -3.40 -22.31 11.85
C GLY A 37 -3.86 -22.02 10.42
N LYS A 38 -4.91 -22.69 9.94
CA LYS A 38 -5.45 -22.46 8.60
C LYS A 38 -6.14 -21.09 8.50
N ILE A 39 -6.97 -20.76 9.49
CA ILE A 39 -7.66 -19.46 9.54
C ILE A 39 -6.65 -18.32 9.62
N GLU A 40 -5.60 -18.46 10.42
CA GLU A 40 -4.53 -17.46 10.51
C GLU A 40 -3.80 -17.29 9.18
N SER A 41 -3.51 -18.37 8.47
CA SER A 41 -2.91 -18.32 7.13
C SER A 41 -3.81 -17.57 6.14
N ASP A 42 -5.11 -17.89 6.12
CA ASP A 42 -6.09 -17.24 5.24
C ASP A 42 -6.24 -15.75 5.57
N LEU A 43 -6.20 -15.38 6.86
CA LEU A 43 -6.24 -13.98 7.29
C LEU A 43 -5.00 -13.20 6.84
N ARG A 44 -3.80 -13.78 6.98
CA ARG A 44 -2.55 -13.15 6.53
C ARG A 44 -2.58 -12.91 5.02
N MET A 45 -3.01 -13.90 4.23
CA MET A 45 -3.16 -13.75 2.77
C MET A 45 -4.14 -12.64 2.41
N ASN A 46 -5.31 -12.62 3.03
CA ASN A 46 -6.32 -11.60 2.81
C ASN A 46 -5.80 -10.20 3.16
N LEU A 47 -5.07 -10.08 4.28
CA LEU A 47 -4.50 -8.82 4.73
C LEU A 47 -3.50 -8.26 3.70
N ILE A 48 -2.59 -9.09 3.21
CA ILE A 48 -1.61 -8.69 2.19
C ILE A 48 -2.33 -8.21 0.92
N ILE A 49 -3.28 -8.98 0.40
CA ILE A 49 -3.98 -8.67 -0.86
C ILE A 49 -4.78 -7.37 -0.72
N LYS A 50 -5.54 -7.21 0.36
CA LYS A 50 -6.38 -6.03 0.56
C LYS A 50 -5.55 -4.77 0.80
N SER A 51 -4.52 -4.85 1.65
CA SER A 51 -3.66 -3.71 1.94
C SER A 51 -2.90 -3.23 0.71
N THR A 52 -2.36 -4.14 -0.10
CA THR A 52 -1.72 -3.76 -1.35
C THR A 52 -2.71 -3.16 -2.34
N GLY A 53 -3.95 -3.65 -2.41
CA GLY A 53 -5.01 -3.05 -3.23
C GLY A 53 -5.36 -1.62 -2.79
N VAL A 54 -5.41 -1.36 -1.47
CA VAL A 54 -5.62 0.00 -0.95
C VAL A 54 -4.45 0.91 -1.33
N PHE A 55 -3.19 0.46 -1.21
CA PHE A 55 -2.02 1.23 -1.64
C PHE A 55 -2.01 1.50 -3.16
N GLU A 56 -2.42 0.52 -3.98
CA GLU A 56 -2.56 0.70 -5.42
C GLU A 56 -3.59 1.81 -5.76
N ASN A 57 -4.72 1.82 -5.08
CA ASN A 57 -5.75 2.84 -5.25
C ASN A 57 -5.29 4.20 -4.75
N LEU A 58 -4.70 4.26 -3.54
CA LEU A 58 -4.15 5.48 -2.96
C LEU A 58 -3.12 6.12 -3.89
N PHE A 59 -2.15 5.35 -4.38
CA PHE A 59 -1.12 5.87 -5.26
C PHE A 59 -1.67 6.35 -6.59
N SER A 60 -2.63 5.62 -7.18
CA SER A 60 -3.32 6.04 -8.41
C SER A 60 -4.04 7.39 -8.21
N ASP A 61 -4.71 7.58 -7.07
CA ASP A 61 -5.41 8.81 -6.75
C ASP A 61 -4.46 9.98 -6.52
N ILE A 62 -3.35 9.74 -5.81
CA ILE A 62 -2.27 10.73 -5.60
C ILE A 62 -1.77 11.26 -6.94
N ILE A 63 -1.35 10.35 -7.83
CA ILE A 63 -0.79 10.71 -9.14
C ILE A 63 -1.82 11.43 -10.00
N LEU A 64 -3.06 10.95 -10.03
CA LEU A 64 -4.12 11.56 -10.81
C LEU A 64 -4.42 12.99 -10.33
N LYS A 65 -4.59 13.19 -9.03
CA LYS A 65 -4.84 14.51 -8.43
C LYS A 65 -3.68 15.48 -8.71
N PHE A 66 -2.44 15.00 -8.58
CA PHE A 66 -1.27 15.80 -8.90
C PHE A 66 -1.26 16.20 -10.38
N ALA A 67 -1.47 15.26 -11.30
CA ALA A 67 -1.48 15.51 -12.73
C ALA A 67 -2.59 16.52 -13.12
N ILE A 68 -3.77 16.39 -12.54
CA ILE A 68 -4.88 17.32 -12.78
C ILE A 68 -4.54 18.73 -12.26
N ALA A 69 -3.97 18.84 -11.06
CA ALA A 69 -3.61 20.12 -10.45
C ALA A 69 -2.55 20.89 -11.25
N HIS A 70 -1.67 20.18 -11.97
CA HIS A 70 -0.55 20.77 -12.72
C HIS A 70 -0.74 20.78 -14.24
N SER A 71 -1.91 20.39 -14.75
CA SER A 71 -2.21 20.38 -16.17
C SER A 71 -3.28 21.41 -16.55
N SER A 72 -3.28 21.83 -17.82
CA SER A 72 -4.41 22.58 -18.36
C SER A 72 -5.65 21.69 -18.49
N GLN A 73 -6.85 22.28 -18.45
CA GLN A 73 -8.12 21.56 -18.56
C GLN A 73 -8.20 20.61 -19.77
N ILE A 74 -7.51 20.95 -20.87
CA ILE A 74 -7.49 20.11 -22.08
C ILE A 74 -6.88 18.72 -21.84
N PHE A 75 -5.96 18.60 -20.88
CA PHE A 75 -5.28 17.34 -20.58
C PHE A 75 -5.92 16.52 -19.47
N HIS A 76 -6.96 17.03 -18.79
CA HIS A 76 -7.61 16.32 -17.69
C HIS A 76 -8.14 14.95 -18.10
N ASP A 77 -8.83 14.88 -19.25
CA ASP A 77 -9.36 13.60 -19.75
C ASP A 77 -8.24 12.62 -20.13
N TYR A 78 -7.16 13.14 -20.70
CA TYR A 78 -5.97 12.34 -21.01
C TYR A 78 -5.38 11.75 -19.74
N PHE A 79 -5.15 12.54 -18.70
CA PHE A 79 -4.60 12.08 -17.44
C PHE A 79 -5.53 11.10 -16.73
N THR A 80 -6.84 11.40 -16.67
CA THR A 80 -7.83 10.52 -16.08
C THR A 80 -7.84 9.14 -16.74
N ASN A 81 -7.74 9.09 -18.06
CA ASN A 81 -7.76 7.83 -18.79
C ASN A 81 -6.44 7.04 -18.70
N ASN A 82 -5.30 7.73 -18.63
CA ASN A 82 -3.98 7.09 -18.66
C ASN A 82 -3.42 6.77 -17.27
N PHE A 83 -3.74 7.58 -16.25
CA PHE A 83 -3.26 7.36 -14.88
C PHE A 83 -4.22 6.58 -13.97
N LYS A 84 -5.44 6.28 -14.42
CA LYS A 84 -6.41 5.46 -13.68
C LYS A 84 -5.87 4.09 -13.23
N ASN A 85 -4.80 3.61 -13.87
CA ASN A 85 -4.15 2.35 -13.55
C ASN A 85 -2.67 2.52 -13.15
N ALA A 86 -2.23 3.73 -12.81
CA ALA A 86 -0.84 4.00 -12.45
C ALA A 86 -0.40 3.23 -11.17
N GLY A 87 -1.36 2.91 -10.29
CA GLY A 87 -1.12 2.16 -9.06
C GLY A 87 -0.89 0.67 -9.20
N LYS A 88 -0.82 0.10 -10.41
CA LYS A 88 -0.62 -1.36 -10.58
C LYS A 88 0.73 -1.89 -10.09
N ASN A 89 1.71 -1.03 -9.89
CA ASN A 89 3.03 -1.40 -9.37
C ASN A 89 3.46 -0.42 -8.28
N VAL A 90 2.98 -0.66 -7.07
CA VAL A 90 3.31 0.12 -5.88
C VAL A 90 4.54 -0.39 -5.13
N SER A 91 5.44 -1.14 -5.77
CA SER A 91 6.78 -1.32 -5.22
C SER A 91 7.50 0.03 -5.12
N PRO A 92 8.42 0.22 -4.16
CA PRO A 92 9.19 1.47 -4.08
C PRO A 92 9.88 1.84 -5.39
N GLU A 93 10.40 0.86 -6.12
CA GLU A 93 11.02 1.04 -7.42
C GLU A 93 10.02 1.45 -8.50
N GLY A 94 8.81 0.85 -8.50
CA GLY A 94 7.73 1.19 -9.42
C GLY A 94 7.23 2.62 -9.22
N ILE A 95 6.99 3.01 -7.97
CA ILE A 95 6.62 4.37 -7.58
C ILE A 95 7.70 5.36 -8.00
N ASN A 96 8.95 5.09 -7.66
CA ASN A 96 10.07 5.96 -7.98
C ASN A 96 10.31 6.13 -9.49
N ASN A 97 10.08 5.08 -10.28
CA ASN A 97 10.14 5.21 -11.73
C ASN A 97 9.03 6.11 -12.28
N LEU A 98 7.84 6.04 -11.71
CA LEU A 98 6.74 6.89 -12.13
C LEU A 98 6.96 8.34 -11.70
N LEU A 99 7.45 8.61 -10.50
CA LEU A 99 7.84 9.95 -10.04
C LEU A 99 8.87 10.58 -10.97
N LYS A 100 9.91 9.85 -11.36
CA LYS A 100 10.91 10.31 -12.35
C LYS A 100 10.28 10.66 -13.69
N ASN A 101 9.33 9.86 -14.17
CA ASN A 101 8.66 10.10 -15.45
C ASN A 101 7.83 11.38 -15.47
N ILE A 102 7.41 11.86 -14.30
CA ILE A 102 6.71 13.15 -14.15
C ILE A 102 7.63 14.25 -13.59
N ASN A 103 8.94 14.02 -13.64
CA ASN A 103 9.99 14.95 -13.23
C ASN A 103 9.96 15.33 -11.73
N ILE A 104 9.56 14.38 -10.89
CA ILE A 104 9.62 14.49 -9.42
C ILE A 104 10.78 13.64 -8.90
N ASP A 105 11.49 14.15 -7.89
CA ASP A 105 12.58 13.42 -7.25
C ASP A 105 12.07 12.15 -6.57
N PRO A 106 12.76 11.01 -6.78
CA PRO A 106 12.35 9.74 -6.17
C PRO A 106 12.58 9.76 -4.66
N VAL A 107 11.70 9.11 -3.92
CA VAL A 107 11.88 8.83 -2.49
C VAL A 107 13.08 7.91 -2.31
N LYS A 108 14.14 8.37 -1.64
CA LYS A 108 15.35 7.61 -1.44
C LYS A 108 15.21 6.65 -0.26
N ARG A 109 15.81 5.47 -0.39
CA ARG A 109 15.80 4.44 0.68
C ARG A 109 16.27 4.98 2.04
N ASN A 110 17.28 5.86 2.05
CA ASN A 110 17.84 6.42 3.27
C ASN A 110 16.98 7.49 3.95
N GLU A 111 15.92 7.97 3.33
CA GLU A 111 14.97 8.92 3.94
C GLU A 111 14.12 8.24 5.02
N ASN A 112 13.68 7.00 4.75
CA ASN A 112 13.06 6.13 5.74
C ASN A 112 13.26 4.66 5.31
N ILE A 113 14.31 4.01 5.85
CA ILE A 113 14.66 2.63 5.51
C ILE A 113 13.52 1.68 5.85
N ALA A 114 12.89 1.85 7.02
CA ALA A 114 11.82 0.98 7.48
C ALA A 114 10.60 1.05 6.54
N ALA A 115 10.20 2.25 6.14
CA ALA A 115 9.10 2.47 5.22
C ALA A 115 9.37 1.86 3.83
N TYR A 116 10.57 2.10 3.29
CA TYR A 116 11.00 1.58 1.99
C TYR A 116 11.01 0.05 1.94
N GLU A 117 11.70 -0.58 2.91
CA GLU A 117 11.82 -2.04 2.97
C GLU A 117 10.49 -2.73 3.29
N SER A 118 9.64 -2.10 4.11
CA SER A 118 8.33 -2.64 4.44
C SER A 118 7.41 -2.67 3.22
N LEU A 119 7.32 -1.59 2.46
CA LEU A 119 6.52 -1.56 1.23
C LEU A 119 7.04 -2.56 0.20
N LYS A 120 8.38 -2.68 0.06
CA LYS A 120 8.99 -3.68 -0.80
C LYS A 120 8.62 -5.10 -0.39
N SER A 121 8.76 -5.43 0.90
CA SER A 121 8.43 -6.75 1.44
C SER A 121 6.95 -7.08 1.25
N LEU A 122 6.06 -6.13 1.52
CA LEU A 122 4.62 -6.30 1.34
C LEU A 122 4.27 -6.59 -0.12
N TYR A 123 4.89 -5.88 -1.06
CA TYR A 123 4.68 -6.07 -2.48
C TYR A 123 5.26 -7.41 -2.99
N ASP A 124 6.42 -7.82 -2.49
CA ASP A 124 7.01 -9.12 -2.80
C ASP A 124 6.12 -10.28 -2.32
N LEU A 125 5.54 -10.17 -1.13
CA LEU A 125 4.56 -11.13 -0.60
C LEU A 125 3.31 -11.20 -1.50
N ARG A 126 2.76 -10.07 -1.89
CA ARG A 126 1.62 -10.01 -2.82
C ARG A 126 1.94 -10.69 -4.15
N ASN A 127 3.13 -10.48 -4.68
CA ASN A 127 3.55 -11.13 -5.93
C ASN A 127 3.68 -12.64 -5.78
N LYS A 128 4.29 -13.14 -4.69
CA LYS A 128 4.32 -14.59 -4.39
C LYS A 128 2.91 -15.17 -4.36
N LEU A 129 1.98 -14.54 -3.65
CA LEU A 129 0.58 -14.98 -3.58
C LEU A 129 -0.09 -15.01 -4.96
N SER A 130 0.14 -14.01 -5.80
CA SER A 130 -0.44 -13.97 -7.14
C SER A 130 0.13 -15.03 -8.10
N HIS A 131 1.32 -15.56 -7.81
CA HIS A 131 1.90 -16.70 -8.52
C HIS A 131 1.57 -18.06 -7.89
N GLY A 132 0.69 -18.10 -6.88
CA GLY A 132 0.24 -19.32 -6.23
C GLY A 132 1.18 -19.85 -5.16
N ASP A 133 2.20 -19.10 -4.75
CA ASP A 133 3.03 -19.44 -3.61
C ASP A 133 2.30 -18.99 -2.32
N LEU A 134 1.71 -19.96 -1.64
CA LEU A 134 0.95 -19.73 -0.42
C LEU A 134 1.79 -19.90 0.86
N GLN A 135 3.10 -20.19 0.72
CA GLN A 135 4.01 -20.36 1.84
C GLN A 135 4.87 -19.13 2.05
N PHE A 136 4.68 -18.47 3.17
CA PHE A 136 5.52 -17.37 3.63
C PHE A 136 5.69 -17.45 5.15
N ALA A 137 6.88 -17.04 5.62
CA ALA A 137 7.29 -17.20 7.01
C ALA A 137 6.81 -16.05 7.92
N GLU A 138 6.37 -14.95 7.32
CA GLU A 138 6.03 -13.72 8.02
C GLU A 138 4.81 -13.92 8.93
N SER A 139 4.98 -13.53 10.20
CA SER A 139 3.87 -13.53 11.16
C SER A 139 2.88 -12.41 10.84
N LEU A 140 1.69 -12.50 11.43
CA LEU A 140 0.69 -11.45 11.32
C LEU A 140 1.20 -10.10 11.82
N GLU A 141 1.95 -10.09 12.93
CA GLU A 141 2.56 -8.88 13.50
C GLU A 141 3.57 -8.25 12.53
N GLN A 142 4.37 -9.08 11.85
CA GLN A 142 5.31 -8.58 10.84
C GLN A 142 4.58 -7.97 9.64
N ILE A 143 3.52 -8.62 9.14
CA ILE A 143 2.71 -8.09 8.04
C ILE A 143 2.03 -6.78 8.45
N THR A 144 1.49 -6.70 9.66
CA THR A 144 0.91 -5.47 10.21
C THR A 144 1.95 -4.35 10.29
N ALA A 145 3.16 -4.66 10.75
CA ALA A 145 4.26 -3.70 10.77
C ALA A 145 4.65 -3.22 9.37
N TYR A 146 4.68 -4.12 8.38
CA TYR A 146 4.92 -3.74 6.98
C TYR A 146 3.86 -2.77 6.46
N ILE A 147 2.59 -3.03 6.76
CA ILE A 147 1.49 -2.16 6.33
C ILE A 147 1.62 -0.77 6.96
N ASN A 148 1.80 -0.69 8.28
CA ASN A 148 1.94 0.58 8.99
C ASN A 148 3.12 1.41 8.47
N ASN A 149 4.29 0.79 8.30
CA ASN A 149 5.46 1.48 7.75
C ASN A 149 5.26 1.88 6.28
N SER A 150 4.49 1.12 5.49
CA SER A 150 4.19 1.45 4.10
C SER A 150 3.33 2.71 3.98
N VAL A 151 2.48 3.00 4.97
CA VAL A 151 1.76 4.29 5.06
C VAL A 151 2.74 5.46 5.11
N ASP A 152 3.82 5.33 5.86
CA ASP A 152 4.84 6.37 5.95
C ASP A 152 5.58 6.58 4.61
N PHE A 153 5.77 5.51 3.83
CA PHE A 153 6.32 5.67 2.48
C PHE A 153 5.38 6.48 1.57
N MET A 154 4.07 6.23 1.64
CA MET A 154 3.08 7.00 0.87
C MET A 154 3.05 8.47 1.30
N ARG A 155 3.21 8.75 2.60
CA ARG A 155 3.34 10.13 3.10
C ARG A 155 4.59 10.83 2.54
N LEU A 156 5.73 10.13 2.44
CA LEU A 156 6.93 10.67 1.81
C LEU A 156 6.71 10.98 0.32
N VAL A 157 6.01 10.11 -0.41
CA VAL A 157 5.64 10.39 -1.81
C VAL A 157 4.87 11.70 -1.92
N ILE A 158 3.91 11.93 -1.03
CA ILE A 158 3.12 13.18 -1.01
C ILE A 158 4.02 14.40 -0.74
N VAL A 159 4.93 14.29 0.23
CA VAL A 159 5.88 15.37 0.56
C VAL A 159 6.73 15.71 -0.66
N HIS A 160 7.31 14.71 -1.33
CA HIS A 160 8.10 14.92 -2.56
C HIS A 160 7.30 15.58 -3.68
N MET A 161 6.01 15.27 -3.79
CA MET A 161 5.13 15.88 -4.77
C MET A 161 4.79 17.33 -4.39
N ASP A 162 4.56 17.63 -3.12
CA ASP A 162 4.29 19.00 -2.63
C ASP A 162 5.49 19.94 -2.77
N GLU A 163 6.72 19.44 -2.67
CA GLU A 163 7.95 20.23 -2.82
C GLU A 163 8.22 20.67 -4.28
N HIS A 164 7.53 20.07 -5.25
CA HIS A 164 7.65 20.39 -6.68
C HIS A 164 6.51 21.29 -7.20
N ILE A 165 5.69 21.85 -6.30
CA ILE A 165 4.67 22.85 -6.56
C ILE A 165 5.24 24.26 -6.38
#